data_c08009494ad51306daf85beec7f40553
#
_entry.id   c08009494ad51306daf85beec7f40553
#
_cell.length_a   1.000
_cell.length_b   1.000
_cell.length_c   1.000
_cell.angle_alpha   90.00
_cell.angle_beta   90.00
_cell.angle_gamma   90.00
#
_symmetry.space_group_name_H-M   'P 1'
#
loop_
_entity.id
_entity.type
_entity.pdbx_description
1 polymer ?
#
loop_
_entity_poly.entity_id
_entity_poly.type
_entity_poly.pdbx_seq_one_letter_code
_entity_poly.pdbx_strand_id
1 'polypeptide(L)'
;MANVKDEHLLAHEAHKHGDASMHHHHSHAMSSHHAHGHHLLQVEDLCVSFSMYDPDETHFFRARKKDVSVISNLSISVHAGEIMAIVGASGSGKSLLADSVLGLYEPNAIVSGTIWFDGVCQDAVSLAQLRGREIAF
;
A
#
# COMPACT_ATOMS: atom_id res chain seq x y z
N MET A 1 8.26 -48.19 -42.60
CA MET A 1 9.16 -47.67 -43.63
C MET A 1 9.98 -46.61 -42.93
N ALA A 2 11.09 -46.92 -42.38
CA ALA A 2 12.42 -47.02 -42.99
C ALA A 2 12.89 -45.60 -43.33
N ASN A 3 13.99 -45.01 -42.90
CA ASN A 3 15.36 -45.48 -42.60
C ASN A 3 16.14 -44.24 -42.10
N VAL A 4 16.83 -44.19 -40.99
CA VAL A 4 18.18 -44.68 -40.74
C VAL A 4 19.30 -43.91 -41.47
N LYS A 5 20.28 -43.58 -40.64
CA LYS A 5 21.75 -43.49 -40.84
C LYS A 5 22.32 -42.06 -41.07
N ASP A 6 23.32 -41.70 -40.51
CA ASP A 6 24.56 -42.11 -39.85
C ASP A 6 25.60 -40.99 -40.09
N GLU A 7 26.29 -40.68 -39.02
CA GLU A 7 27.74 -40.75 -38.78
C GLU A 7 28.70 -39.89 -39.64
N HIS A 8 29.55 -39.18 -39.04
CA HIS A 8 31.01 -39.25 -38.96
C HIS A 8 31.58 -37.87 -38.53
N LEU A 9 32.12 -37.77 -37.37
CA LEU A 9 33.50 -38.03 -36.93
C LEU A 9 34.56 -37.24 -37.74
N LEU A 10 35.27 -36.37 -37.12
CA LEU A 10 36.69 -36.39 -36.89
C LEU A 10 37.24 -35.05 -36.42
N ALA A 11 37.98 -35.19 -35.37
CA ALA A 11 38.85 -34.27 -34.69
C ALA A 11 39.94 -33.68 -35.56
N HIS A 12 40.46 -32.53 -35.22
CA HIS A 12 41.91 -32.31 -35.17
C HIS A 12 42.27 -31.13 -34.25
N GLU A 13 43.20 -31.47 -33.41
CA GLU A 13 43.98 -30.68 -32.45
C GLU A 13 44.71 -29.48 -33.07
N ALA A 14 44.98 -28.45 -32.32
CA ALA A 14 46.22 -28.17 -31.65
C ALA A 14 46.62 -26.68 -31.62
N HIS A 15 47.08 -26.30 -30.46
CA HIS A 15 48.18 -25.39 -30.12
C HIS A 15 47.97 -23.88 -30.22
N LYS A 16 47.97 -23.24 -29.08
CA LYS A 16 49.05 -22.72 -28.19
C LYS A 16 49.10 -21.18 -28.10
N HIS A 17 49.23 -20.77 -26.85
CA HIS A 17 49.89 -19.53 -26.34
C HIS A 17 49.16 -18.22 -26.63
N GLY A 18 48.80 -17.53 -25.59
CA GLY A 18 49.50 -16.69 -24.70
C GLY A 18 48.64 -15.72 -23.95
N ASP A 19 48.86 -15.75 -22.73
CA ASP A 19 49.15 -14.64 -21.85
C ASP A 19 48.01 -13.84 -21.22
N ALA A 20 48.18 -13.77 -19.95
CA ALA A 20 47.54 -13.12 -18.86
C ALA A 20 47.03 -11.70 -19.10
N SER A 21 45.82 -11.47 -18.70
CA SER A 21 45.46 -10.26 -17.97
C SER A 21 44.27 -10.55 -17.07
N MET A 22 44.55 -10.76 -15.79
CA MET A 22 43.58 -10.78 -14.71
C MET A 22 43.01 -9.38 -14.57
N HIS A 23 41.81 -9.17 -15.06
CA HIS A 23 40.95 -8.12 -14.55
C HIS A 23 39.87 -8.76 -13.71
N HIS A 24 40.12 -8.79 -12.40
CA HIS A 24 39.13 -9.03 -11.41
C HIS A 24 38.14 -7.87 -11.46
N HIS A 25 37.07 -8.01 -12.22
CA HIS A 25 35.88 -7.23 -12.00
C HIS A 25 35.16 -7.81 -10.77
N HIS A 26 35.46 -7.24 -9.62
CA HIS A 26 34.58 -7.36 -8.48
C HIS A 26 33.29 -6.62 -8.84
N SER A 27 32.35 -7.31 -9.44
CA SER A 27 30.97 -6.90 -9.45
C SER A 27 30.44 -7.04 -8.01
N HIS A 28 30.56 -5.95 -7.25
CA HIS A 28 29.76 -5.80 -6.05
C HIS A 28 28.29 -5.74 -6.51
N ALA A 29 27.68 -6.91 -6.59
CA ALA A 29 26.25 -7.00 -6.53
C ALA A 29 25.87 -6.43 -5.16
N MET A 30 25.55 -5.14 -5.12
CA MET A 30 24.81 -4.56 -4.03
C MET A 30 23.44 -5.25 -4.03
N SER A 31 23.36 -6.34 -3.29
CA SER A 31 22.12 -6.89 -2.83
C SER A 31 21.46 -5.78 -1.99
N SER A 32 20.61 -5.00 -2.62
CA SER A 32 19.67 -4.15 -1.90
C SER A 32 18.69 -5.09 -1.20
N HIS A 33 19.09 -5.60 -0.05
CA HIS A 33 18.12 -6.07 0.94
C HIS A 33 17.33 -4.82 1.33
N HIS A 34 16.27 -4.53 0.60
CA HIS A 34 15.18 -3.79 1.16
C HIS A 34 14.69 -4.67 2.31
N ALA A 35 15.19 -4.40 3.50
CA ALA A 35 14.53 -4.83 4.70
C ALA A 35 13.09 -4.31 4.54
N HIS A 36 12.14 -5.22 4.30
CA HIS A 36 10.72 -4.91 4.34
C HIS A 36 10.48 -4.46 5.77
N GLY A 37 10.55 -3.12 5.98
CA GLY A 37 10.32 -2.53 7.28
C GLY A 37 8.93 -2.95 7.74
N HIS A 38 8.82 -3.26 9.02
CA HIS A 38 7.55 -3.61 9.62
C HIS A 38 6.56 -2.48 9.43
N HIS A 39 5.40 -2.78 8.82
CA HIS A 39 4.31 -1.82 8.67
C HIS A 39 3.72 -1.52 10.05
N LEU A 40 3.93 -0.30 10.53
CA LEU A 40 3.35 0.15 11.78
C LEU A 40 1.87 0.49 11.62
N LEU A 41 1.52 1.17 10.51
CA LEU A 41 0.15 1.49 10.15
C LEU A 41 -0.09 1.08 8.71
N GLN A 42 -1.19 0.40 8.44
CA GLN A 42 -1.63 0.08 7.10
C GLN A 42 -3.14 0.36 7.00
N VAL A 43 -3.51 1.09 5.98
CA VAL A 43 -4.91 1.40 5.64
C VAL A 43 -5.16 0.83 4.26
N GLU A 44 -6.22 0.05 4.11
CA GLU A 44 -6.57 -0.62 2.86
C GLU A 44 -8.00 -0.25 2.46
N ASP A 45 -8.14 0.19 1.22
CA ASP A 45 -9.41 0.49 0.55
C ASP A 45 -10.35 1.37 1.37
N LEU A 46 -9.80 2.33 2.12
CA LEU A 46 -10.57 3.24 2.94
C LEU A 46 -11.50 4.08 2.06
N CYS A 47 -12.78 3.97 2.35
CA CYS A 47 -13.82 4.83 1.79
C CYS A 47 -14.56 5.52 2.94
N VAL A 48 -14.76 6.83 2.82
CA VAL A 48 -15.53 7.62 3.78
C VAL A 48 -16.52 8.48 3.02
N SER A 49 -17.79 8.34 3.37
CA SER A 49 -18.89 9.17 2.85
C SER A 49 -19.76 9.67 4.00
N PHE A 50 -20.49 10.73 3.75
CA PHE A 50 -21.42 11.30 4.72
C PHE A 50 -22.84 11.24 4.17
N SER A 51 -23.75 10.71 4.97
CA SER A 51 -25.17 10.72 4.65
C SER A 51 -25.76 12.08 5.01
N MET A 52 -26.13 12.85 4.00
CA MET A 52 -26.68 14.20 4.14
C MET A 52 -28.10 14.26 3.59
N TYR A 53 -28.92 15.16 4.12
CA TYR A 53 -30.22 15.45 3.54
C TYR A 53 -30.06 16.34 2.31
N ASP A 54 -30.77 16.02 1.22
CA ASP A 54 -30.76 16.83 0.01
C ASP A 54 -31.53 18.15 0.28
N PRO A 55 -30.84 19.31 0.21
CA PRO A 55 -31.48 20.60 0.50
C PRO A 55 -32.45 21.05 -0.63
N ASP A 56 -32.38 20.44 -1.81
CA ASP A 56 -33.16 20.85 -2.98
C ASP A 56 -34.62 20.25 -2.98
N GLU A 57 -34.92 19.34 -2.07
CA GLU A 57 -36.27 18.77 -1.97
C GLU A 57 -37.19 19.61 -1.03
N THR A 58 -37.98 20.48 -1.62
CA THR A 58 -38.99 21.33 -0.92
C THR A 58 -40.18 20.56 -0.37
N HIS A 59 -40.22 19.25 -0.49
CA HIS A 59 -41.31 18.41 0.04
C HIS A 59 -40.99 17.88 1.44
N PHE A 60 -41.57 18.51 2.45
CA PHE A 60 -41.47 18.24 3.89
C PHE A 60 -41.70 16.77 4.31
N PHE A 61 -42.19 15.92 3.42
CA PHE A 61 -42.59 14.54 3.75
C PHE A 61 -41.69 13.45 3.09
N ARG A 62 -40.64 13.82 2.30
CA ARG A 62 -39.72 12.88 1.64
C ARG A 62 -38.31 13.44 1.54
N ALA A 63 -37.71 13.72 2.69
CA ALA A 63 -36.27 14.07 2.67
C ALA A 63 -35.48 12.86 2.19
N ARG A 64 -34.92 12.93 0.99
CA ARG A 64 -33.99 11.93 0.47
C ARG A 64 -32.63 12.15 1.11
N LYS A 65 -32.03 11.07 1.59
CA LYS A 65 -30.64 11.08 2.01
C LYS A 65 -29.75 10.88 0.77
N LYS A 66 -28.71 11.68 0.67
CA LYS A 66 -27.67 11.58 -0.36
C LYS A 66 -26.34 11.32 0.33
N ASP A 67 -25.61 10.32 -0.15
CA ASP A 67 -24.28 10.03 0.36
C ASP A 67 -23.25 10.81 -0.45
N VAL A 68 -22.46 11.64 0.23
CA VAL A 68 -21.38 12.43 -0.34
C VAL A 68 -20.07 11.74 -0.01
N SER A 69 -19.39 11.20 -1.02
CA SER A 69 -18.09 10.56 -0.87
C SER A 69 -17.00 11.63 -0.74
N VAL A 70 -16.13 11.48 0.25
CA VAL A 70 -14.96 12.35 0.50
C VAL A 70 -13.66 11.60 0.30
N ILE A 71 -13.58 10.35 0.77
CA ILE A 71 -12.43 9.47 0.54
C ILE A 71 -12.94 8.25 -0.23
N SER A 72 -12.23 7.88 -1.29
CA SER A 72 -12.57 6.73 -2.13
C SER A 72 -11.33 5.87 -2.39
N ASN A 73 -11.38 4.61 -1.94
CA ASN A 73 -10.36 3.58 -2.16
C ASN A 73 -8.94 4.03 -1.83
N LEU A 74 -8.76 4.69 -0.69
CA LEU A 74 -7.46 5.15 -0.26
C LEU A 74 -6.73 4.02 0.46
N SER A 75 -5.52 3.71 -0.01
CA SER A 75 -4.62 2.75 0.65
C SER A 75 -3.27 3.40 0.90
N ILE A 76 -2.78 3.32 2.12
CA ILE A 76 -1.47 3.82 2.55
C ILE A 76 -0.84 2.86 3.55
N SER A 77 0.48 2.90 3.63
CA SER A 77 1.24 2.20 4.68
C SER A 77 2.35 3.08 5.21
N VAL A 78 2.56 3.01 6.51
CA VAL A 78 3.61 3.74 7.23
C VAL A 78 4.45 2.71 7.98
N HIS A 79 5.77 2.75 7.78
CA HIS A 79 6.70 1.86 8.43
C HIS A 79 7.18 2.42 9.78
N ALA A 80 7.68 1.57 10.63
CA ALA A 80 8.31 2.01 11.87
C ALA A 80 9.49 2.94 11.59
N GLY A 81 9.50 4.12 12.25
CA GLY A 81 10.52 5.15 12.07
C GLY A 81 10.35 6.02 10.80
N GLU A 82 9.30 5.82 10.03
CA GLU A 82 8.99 6.61 8.83
C GLU A 82 8.22 7.89 9.18
N ILE A 83 8.48 8.94 8.42
CA ILE A 83 7.69 10.17 8.41
C ILE A 83 6.98 10.26 7.06
N MET A 84 5.65 10.16 7.07
CA MET A 84 4.82 10.31 5.89
C MET A 84 4.13 11.67 5.89
N ALA A 85 4.23 12.42 4.79
CA ALA A 85 3.54 13.69 4.61
C ALA A 85 2.31 13.52 3.71
N ILE A 86 1.14 13.95 4.20
CA ILE A 86 -0.10 13.97 3.44
C ILE A 86 -0.38 15.41 3.00
N VAL A 87 -0.32 15.65 1.70
CA VAL A 87 -0.50 16.97 1.10
C VAL A 87 -1.75 17.00 0.21
N GLY A 88 -2.34 18.16 0.06
CA GLY A 88 -3.53 18.36 -0.77
C GLY A 88 -4.22 19.69 -0.46
N ALA A 89 -5.17 20.09 -1.31
CA ALA A 89 -5.95 21.30 -1.15
C ALA A 89 -6.79 21.28 0.14
N SER A 90 -7.27 22.46 0.57
CA SER A 90 -8.25 22.52 1.66
C SER A 90 -9.51 21.75 1.29
N GLY A 91 -10.06 20.98 2.23
CA GLY A 91 -11.26 20.17 2.01
C GLY A 91 -11.01 18.83 1.28
N SER A 92 -9.76 18.46 0.98
CA SER A 92 -9.44 17.19 0.27
C SER A 92 -9.49 15.93 1.14
N GLY A 93 -9.99 16.01 2.38
CA GLY A 93 -10.14 14.83 3.24
C GLY A 93 -8.93 14.48 4.11
N LYS A 94 -7.86 15.31 4.15
CA LYS A 94 -6.66 15.02 4.96
C LYS A 94 -6.94 14.81 6.44
N SER A 95 -7.70 15.73 7.05
CA SER A 95 -8.11 15.60 8.45
C SER A 95 -9.01 14.40 8.65
N LEU A 96 -9.92 14.16 7.71
CA LEU A 96 -10.81 13.00 7.75
C LEU A 96 -10.05 11.68 7.71
N LEU A 97 -8.93 11.61 6.96
CA LEU A 97 -8.05 10.45 6.97
C LEU A 97 -7.42 10.26 8.35
N ALA A 98 -6.90 11.33 8.97
CA ALA A 98 -6.33 11.27 10.32
C ALA A 98 -7.39 10.85 11.35
N ASP A 99 -8.59 11.42 11.28
CA ASP A 99 -9.72 11.05 12.13
C ASP A 99 -10.10 9.57 11.94
N SER A 100 -10.08 9.09 10.69
CA SER A 100 -10.37 7.69 10.39
C SER A 100 -9.36 6.73 11.02
N VAL A 101 -8.07 7.05 10.95
CA VAL A 101 -7.00 6.27 11.59
C VAL A 101 -7.15 6.25 13.11
N LEU A 102 -7.70 7.32 13.68
CA LEU A 102 -7.97 7.41 15.11
C LEU A 102 -9.31 6.75 15.52
N GLY A 103 -10.13 6.30 14.57
CA GLY A 103 -11.47 5.81 14.84
C GLY A 103 -12.42 6.90 15.32
N LEU A 104 -12.19 8.15 14.89
CA LEU A 104 -13.04 9.30 15.20
C LEU A 104 -14.01 9.51 14.04
N TYR A 105 -15.21 8.98 14.17
CA TYR A 105 -16.23 9.05 13.13
C TYR A 105 -17.42 9.89 13.57
N GLU A 106 -17.84 10.78 12.67
CA GLU A 106 -19.08 11.52 12.85
C GLU A 106 -20.30 10.55 12.76
N PRO A 107 -21.40 10.84 13.47
CA PRO A 107 -22.56 9.94 13.51
C PRO A 107 -23.22 9.65 12.16
N ASN A 108 -23.02 10.54 11.17
CA ASN A 108 -23.53 10.39 9.81
C ASN A 108 -22.46 9.90 8.81
N ALA A 109 -21.26 9.54 9.30
CA ALA A 109 -20.22 8.97 8.48
C ALA A 109 -20.51 7.50 8.17
N ILE A 110 -20.27 7.12 6.92
CA ILE A 110 -20.28 5.75 6.43
C ILE A 110 -18.83 5.44 6.08
N VAL A 111 -18.22 4.53 6.83
CA VAL A 111 -16.80 4.19 6.71
C VAL A 111 -16.67 2.72 6.34
N SER A 112 -15.82 2.43 5.36
CA SER A 112 -15.45 1.08 4.98
C SER A 112 -13.97 1.01 4.63
N GLY A 113 -13.41 -0.19 4.57
CA GLY A 113 -11.98 -0.46 4.42
C GLY A 113 -11.43 -1.09 5.69
N THR A 114 -10.14 -1.32 5.71
CA THR A 114 -9.46 -2.01 6.81
C THR A 114 -8.29 -1.18 7.32
N ILE A 115 -8.13 -1.10 8.63
CA ILE A 115 -7.01 -0.43 9.29
C ILE A 115 -6.26 -1.47 10.11
N TRP A 116 -4.96 -1.54 9.93
CA TRP A 116 -4.05 -2.39 10.66
C TRP A 116 -3.07 -1.53 11.45
N PHE A 117 -2.86 -1.84 12.69
CA PHE A 117 -1.83 -1.22 13.51
C PHE A 117 -0.97 -2.31 14.13
N ASP A 118 0.34 -2.23 13.93
CA ASP A 118 1.33 -3.21 14.39
C ASP A 118 0.94 -4.67 14.03
N GLY A 119 0.45 -4.86 12.79
CA GLY A 119 0.02 -6.16 12.26
C GLY A 119 -1.32 -6.67 12.80
N VAL A 120 -2.05 -5.89 13.61
CA VAL A 120 -3.36 -6.24 14.16
C VAL A 120 -4.44 -5.42 13.47
N CYS A 121 -5.46 -6.12 12.95
CA CYS A 121 -6.64 -5.47 12.36
C CYS A 121 -7.44 -4.74 13.44
N GLN A 122 -7.77 -3.50 13.19
CA GLN A 122 -8.43 -2.61 14.13
C GLN A 122 -9.88 -2.36 13.76
N ASP A 123 -10.73 -2.29 14.76
CA ASP A 123 -12.08 -1.76 14.67
C ASP A 123 -12.18 -0.42 15.44
N ALA A 124 -13.36 0.21 15.44
CA ALA A 124 -13.55 1.49 16.11
C ALA A 124 -13.30 1.43 17.62
N VAL A 125 -13.54 0.28 18.26
CA VAL A 125 -13.32 0.09 19.70
C VAL A 125 -11.85 -0.05 20.03
N SER A 126 -11.14 -0.88 19.27
CA SER A 126 -9.69 -1.08 19.43
C SER A 126 -8.91 0.19 19.10
N LEU A 127 -9.27 0.92 18.04
CA LEU A 127 -8.68 2.23 17.73
C LEU A 127 -8.89 3.22 18.88
N ALA A 128 -10.07 3.21 19.52
CA ALA A 128 -10.32 4.06 20.68
C ALA A 128 -9.39 3.75 21.87
N GLN A 129 -8.96 2.50 22.03
CA GLN A 129 -8.02 2.08 23.08
C GLN A 129 -6.57 2.47 22.77
N LEU A 130 -6.20 2.57 21.50
CA LEU A 130 -4.86 2.98 21.06
C LEU A 130 -4.66 4.51 21.19
N ARG A 131 -5.73 5.29 21.15
CA ARG A 131 -5.65 6.75 21.24
C ARG A 131 -5.05 7.21 22.57
N GLY A 132 -4.07 8.12 22.49
CA GLY A 132 -3.38 8.67 23.64
C GLY A 132 -2.41 7.71 24.33
N ARG A 133 -2.23 6.52 23.77
CA ARG A 133 -1.28 5.50 24.27
C ARG A 133 -0.26 5.16 23.19
N GLU A 134 -0.73 4.59 22.08
CA GLU A 134 0.11 4.17 20.95
C GLU A 134 0.00 5.16 19.77
N ILE A 135 -1.17 5.77 19.58
CA ILE A 135 -1.43 6.76 18.54
C ILE A 135 -1.79 8.08 19.21
N ALA A 136 -1.03 9.13 18.89
CA ALA A 136 -1.30 10.51 19.35
C ALA A 136 -1.67 11.40 18.17
N PHE A 137 -2.46 12.45 18.46
CA PHE A 137 -2.91 13.45 17.51
C PHE A 137 -2.62 14.86 18.05
#